data_2993e2bd4541357a97e8ddabeaf88f57
#
_entry.id   2993e2bd4541357a97e8ddabeaf88f57
#
_cell.length_a   1.000
_cell.length_b   1.000
_cell.length_c   1.000
_cell.angle_alpha   90.00
_cell.angle_beta   90.00
_cell.angle_gamma   90.00
#
_symmetry.space_group_name_H-M   'P 1'
#
loop_
_entity.id
_entity.type
_entity.pdbx_description
1 polymer ?
#
loop_
_entity_poly.entity_id
_entity_poly.type
_entity_poly.pdbx_seq_one_letter_code
_entity_poly.pdbx_strand_id
1 'polypeptide(L)'
;MKQILTVITLLAAQTTFAQSFDEQMGKAGEALQKKEYCSALTVFKAAFKDTTKTGPYELAYGAVAAANCNDEQQALVWLKKSQQKGLGQSTEEIDAISKDSAFVKLRKYPEWIAFTTSMKQALVDKQLLQKKRNDGWFETITANKIKANANGKFNACKPGFALYFSKVDTLEVPYLVYIPRTYDATKPMRAIVYLHGGVVNETNFNFKNSELGNGEPIFSVGDTYNSIIIYPFGKKDFGWVNQVAAFKNVLTVIDKVKATYHIDAKNVFLGGMSNGGTATFWFASQKPNIFKGFYALSALPTLKIGVINFENITQDKPFYSIHAKDDDVYKFDDVNKIYTDNKATAKGWNFDTLQNGGHGFIYQQNGREILGDIFKKLLSK
;
A
#
# COMPACT_ATOMS: atom_id res chain seq x y z
N MET A 1 5.17 86.27 -6.81
CA MET A 1 5.82 84.99 -6.64
C MET A 1 4.77 84.05 -6.01
N LYS A 2 4.23 83.12 -6.80
CA LYS A 2 3.20 82.20 -6.36
C LYS A 2 3.89 80.92 -5.93
N GLN A 3 3.70 80.49 -4.70
CA GLN A 3 4.14 79.21 -4.17
C GLN A 3 3.04 78.20 -4.56
N ILE A 4 3.46 77.15 -5.26
CA ILE A 4 2.62 76.00 -5.60
C ILE A 4 2.85 74.98 -4.48
N LEU A 5 1.83 74.72 -3.69
CA LEU A 5 1.80 73.67 -2.68
C LEU A 5 1.40 72.35 -3.38
N THR A 6 2.37 71.46 -3.51
CA THR A 6 2.09 70.09 -4.06
C THR A 6 1.66 69.22 -2.91
N VAL A 7 0.39 68.84 -2.88
CA VAL A 7 -0.15 67.82 -1.97
C VAL A 7 0.15 66.45 -2.55
N ILE A 8 1.08 65.74 -1.95
CA ILE A 8 1.32 64.30 -2.24
C ILE A 8 0.32 63.49 -1.44
N THR A 9 -0.74 63.02 -2.13
CA THR A 9 -1.64 62.04 -1.57
C THR A 9 -0.95 60.66 -1.62
N LEU A 10 -0.49 60.16 -0.47
CA LEU A 10 -0.04 58.77 -0.30
C LEU A 10 -1.28 57.87 -0.42
N LEU A 11 -1.47 57.24 -1.56
CA LEU A 11 -2.34 56.05 -1.67
C LEU A 11 -1.60 54.91 -0.96
N ALA A 12 -1.99 54.61 0.27
CA ALA A 12 -1.64 53.38 0.91
C ALA A 12 -2.40 52.24 0.19
N ALA A 13 -1.73 51.60 -0.75
CA ALA A 13 -2.18 50.33 -1.29
C ALA A 13 -2.18 49.31 -0.16
N GLN A 14 -3.32 49.07 0.44
CA GLN A 14 -3.53 47.88 1.29
C GLN A 14 -3.39 46.64 0.41
N THR A 15 -2.21 46.07 0.33
CA THR A 15 -2.01 44.71 -0.15
C THR A 15 -2.70 43.78 0.87
N THR A 16 -3.96 43.47 0.68
CA THR A 16 -4.60 42.36 1.33
C THR A 16 -3.86 41.11 0.87
N PHE A 17 -2.93 40.61 1.70
CA PHE A 17 -2.39 39.26 1.53
C PHE A 17 -3.58 38.31 1.57
N ALA A 18 -3.92 37.72 0.44
CA ALA A 18 -4.91 36.63 0.40
C ALA A 18 -4.36 35.52 1.31
N GLN A 19 -5.11 35.20 2.37
CA GLN A 19 -4.75 34.12 3.25
C GLN A 19 -4.63 32.81 2.47
N SER A 20 -3.65 31.99 2.81
CA SER A 20 -3.52 30.66 2.17
C SER A 20 -4.77 29.81 2.42
N PHE A 21 -5.04 28.87 1.54
CA PHE A 21 -6.18 27.95 1.69
C PHE A 21 -6.11 27.23 3.06
N ASP A 22 -4.92 26.73 3.44
CA ASP A 22 -4.72 26.00 4.70
C ASP A 22 -4.98 26.89 5.93
N GLU A 23 -4.60 28.17 5.87
CA GLU A 23 -4.86 29.14 6.92
C GLU A 23 -6.36 29.44 7.09
N GLN A 24 -7.08 29.53 5.97
CA GLN A 24 -8.52 29.69 5.96
C GLN A 24 -9.22 28.42 6.52
N MET A 25 -8.76 27.22 6.16
CA MET A 25 -9.29 25.96 6.67
C MET A 25 -9.05 25.83 8.18
N GLY A 26 -7.88 26.22 8.67
CA GLY A 26 -7.58 26.28 10.11
C GLY A 26 -8.58 27.18 10.87
N LYS A 27 -8.79 28.40 10.38
CA LYS A 27 -9.76 29.35 10.98
C LYS A 27 -11.20 28.84 10.94
N ALA A 28 -11.61 28.23 9.83
CA ALA A 28 -12.94 27.64 9.71
C ALA A 28 -13.13 26.46 10.68
N GLY A 29 -12.09 25.62 10.85
CA GLY A 29 -12.09 24.51 11.80
C GLY A 29 -12.22 24.99 13.26
N GLU A 30 -11.47 26.03 13.66
CA GLU A 30 -11.58 26.62 14.99
C GLU A 30 -12.98 27.18 15.25
N ALA A 31 -13.58 27.88 14.29
CA ALA A 31 -14.93 28.41 14.39
C ALA A 31 -15.98 27.29 14.53
N LEU A 32 -15.81 26.17 13.77
CA LEU A 32 -16.68 24.99 13.91
C LEU A 32 -16.59 24.36 15.31
N GLN A 33 -15.39 24.22 15.87
CA GLN A 33 -15.19 23.67 17.21
C GLN A 33 -15.88 24.55 18.28
N LYS A 34 -15.87 25.88 18.09
CA LYS A 34 -16.57 26.85 18.96
C LYS A 34 -18.07 26.94 18.66
N LYS A 35 -18.58 26.19 17.69
CA LYS A 35 -19.98 26.26 17.19
C LYS A 35 -20.37 27.63 16.62
N GLU A 36 -19.40 28.42 16.17
CA GLU A 36 -19.57 29.71 15.52
C GLU A 36 -19.87 29.50 14.02
N TYR A 37 -20.98 28.82 13.72
CA TYR A 37 -21.28 28.28 12.38
C TYR A 37 -21.34 29.35 11.30
N CYS A 38 -21.87 30.54 11.59
CA CYS A 38 -21.97 31.60 10.59
C CYS A 38 -20.61 32.24 10.29
N SER A 39 -19.73 32.34 11.28
CA SER A 39 -18.35 32.76 11.10
C SER A 39 -17.59 31.73 10.25
N ALA A 40 -17.72 30.44 10.58
CA ALA A 40 -17.14 29.36 9.79
C ALA A 40 -17.63 29.37 8.34
N LEU A 41 -18.95 29.54 8.13
CA LEU A 41 -19.54 29.62 6.78
C LEU A 41 -18.92 30.75 5.95
N THR A 42 -18.69 31.92 6.54
CA THR A 42 -18.08 33.05 5.84
C THR A 42 -16.67 32.71 5.38
N VAL A 43 -15.87 32.04 6.22
CA VAL A 43 -14.52 31.62 5.89
C VAL A 43 -14.56 30.54 4.80
N PHE A 44 -15.43 29.52 4.91
CA PHE A 44 -15.57 28.49 3.88
C PHE A 44 -16.01 29.07 2.52
N LYS A 45 -16.94 30.02 2.49
CA LYS A 45 -17.33 30.71 1.26
C LYS A 45 -16.15 31.43 0.59
N ALA A 46 -15.25 31.99 1.38
CA ALA A 46 -14.04 32.63 0.87
C ALA A 46 -13.03 31.59 0.35
N ALA A 47 -12.76 30.55 1.11
CA ALA A 47 -11.81 29.49 0.78
C ALA A 47 -12.24 28.67 -0.46
N PHE A 48 -13.53 28.38 -0.61
CA PHE A 48 -14.06 27.54 -1.69
C PHE A 48 -14.31 28.30 -3.00
N LYS A 49 -13.89 29.56 -3.12
CA LYS A 49 -13.80 30.24 -4.42
C LYS A 49 -12.85 29.52 -5.38
N ASP A 50 -11.75 28.98 -4.85
CA ASP A 50 -10.86 28.06 -5.57
C ASP A 50 -11.25 26.62 -5.25
N THR A 51 -12.12 26.04 -6.07
CA THR A 51 -12.60 24.66 -5.88
C THR A 51 -11.55 23.59 -6.18
N THR A 52 -10.41 23.93 -6.77
CA THR A 52 -9.36 22.96 -7.11
C THR A 52 -8.67 22.41 -5.87
N LYS A 53 -8.60 23.21 -4.80
CA LYS A 53 -7.97 22.87 -3.52
C LYS A 53 -8.92 22.19 -2.52
N THR A 54 -10.23 22.17 -2.78
CA THR A 54 -11.20 21.58 -1.86
C THR A 54 -11.29 20.07 -2.03
N GLY A 55 -11.12 19.30 -0.96
CA GLY A 55 -11.42 17.88 -0.91
C GLY A 55 -12.89 17.58 -0.53
N PRO A 56 -13.28 16.30 -0.47
CA PRO A 56 -14.64 15.91 -0.11
C PRO A 56 -15.00 16.30 1.34
N TYR A 57 -14.07 16.16 2.26
CA TYR A 57 -14.32 16.42 3.68
C TYR A 57 -14.41 17.91 4.00
N GLU A 58 -13.56 18.76 3.40
CA GLU A 58 -13.67 20.20 3.56
C GLU A 58 -15.03 20.72 3.10
N LEU A 59 -15.53 20.22 1.97
CA LEU A 59 -16.87 20.56 1.48
C LEU A 59 -17.98 20.07 2.43
N ALA A 60 -17.81 18.89 3.05
CA ALA A 60 -18.76 18.38 4.04
C ALA A 60 -18.77 19.24 5.31
N TYR A 61 -17.60 19.67 5.81
CA TYR A 61 -17.50 20.61 6.95
C TYR A 61 -18.11 21.97 6.62
N GLY A 62 -17.88 22.49 5.41
CA GLY A 62 -18.56 23.69 4.92
C GLY A 62 -20.07 23.52 4.92
N ALA A 63 -20.57 22.36 4.51
CA ALA A 63 -22.01 22.06 4.53
C ALA A 63 -22.59 22.01 5.96
N VAL A 64 -21.83 21.49 6.94
CA VAL A 64 -22.21 21.55 8.37
C VAL A 64 -22.35 23.00 8.83
N ALA A 65 -21.39 23.86 8.49
CA ALA A 65 -21.45 25.29 8.83
C ALA A 65 -22.67 25.96 8.19
N ALA A 66 -22.91 25.71 6.91
CA ALA A 66 -24.04 26.29 6.17
C ALA A 66 -25.38 25.86 6.74
N ALA A 67 -25.57 24.55 7.02
CA ALA A 67 -26.82 24.02 7.56
C ALA A 67 -27.15 24.59 8.94
N ASN A 68 -26.14 24.77 9.79
CA ASN A 68 -26.33 25.32 11.15
C ASN A 68 -26.40 26.86 11.17
N CYS A 69 -25.95 27.53 10.09
CA CYS A 69 -26.15 28.97 9.90
C CYS A 69 -27.42 29.31 9.11
N ASN A 70 -28.34 28.36 8.91
CA ASN A 70 -29.59 28.49 8.16
C ASN A 70 -29.40 28.78 6.64
N ASP A 71 -28.26 28.43 6.07
CA ASP A 71 -28.01 28.45 4.61
C ASP A 71 -28.14 27.03 4.05
N GLU A 72 -29.37 26.50 4.09
CA GLU A 72 -29.69 25.11 3.73
C GLU A 72 -29.38 24.81 2.26
N GLN A 73 -29.59 25.79 1.37
CA GLN A 73 -29.30 25.63 -0.05
C GLN A 73 -27.77 25.49 -0.32
N GLN A 74 -26.97 26.31 0.35
CA GLN A 74 -25.53 26.22 0.23
C GLN A 74 -25.00 24.89 0.79
N ALA A 75 -25.61 24.41 1.89
CA ALA A 75 -25.27 23.10 2.46
C ALA A 75 -25.51 21.96 1.45
N LEU A 76 -26.68 21.93 0.81
CA LEU A 76 -27.02 20.94 -0.22
C LEU A 76 -26.08 21.01 -1.44
N VAL A 77 -25.71 22.21 -1.87
CA VAL A 77 -24.74 22.40 -2.97
C VAL A 77 -23.37 21.81 -2.60
N TRP A 78 -22.88 22.07 -1.41
CA TRP A 78 -21.57 21.56 -1.01
C TRP A 78 -21.58 20.05 -0.71
N LEU A 79 -22.65 19.49 -0.17
CA LEU A 79 -22.81 18.04 -0.02
C LEU A 79 -22.78 17.32 -1.38
N LYS A 80 -23.49 17.85 -2.38
CA LYS A 80 -23.45 17.29 -3.72
C LYS A 80 -22.05 17.34 -4.33
N LYS A 81 -21.33 18.45 -4.18
CA LYS A 81 -19.93 18.58 -4.64
C LYS A 81 -18.99 17.65 -3.87
N SER A 82 -19.21 17.50 -2.58
CA SER A 82 -18.45 16.59 -1.72
C SER A 82 -18.57 15.14 -2.19
N GLN A 83 -19.78 14.69 -2.51
CA GLN A 83 -20.02 13.37 -3.10
C GLN A 83 -19.31 13.19 -4.45
N GLN A 84 -19.38 14.20 -5.34
CA GLN A 84 -18.67 14.16 -6.62
C GLN A 84 -17.15 14.04 -6.47
N LYS A 85 -16.61 14.53 -5.36
CA LYS A 85 -15.19 14.41 -4.98
C LYS A 85 -14.86 13.18 -4.14
N GLY A 86 -15.83 12.30 -3.87
CA GLY A 86 -15.59 11.01 -3.25
C GLY A 86 -16.06 10.87 -1.80
N LEU A 87 -16.98 11.71 -1.30
CA LEU A 87 -17.67 11.45 -0.04
C LEU A 87 -18.60 10.25 -0.18
N GLY A 88 -18.71 9.43 0.87
CA GLY A 88 -19.60 8.26 0.91
C GLY A 88 -18.94 6.97 0.43
N GLN A 89 -17.69 6.72 0.83
CA GLN A 89 -16.90 5.57 0.41
C GLN A 89 -17.22 4.28 1.18
N SER A 90 -17.92 4.37 2.31
CA SER A 90 -18.34 3.22 3.12
C SER A 90 -19.77 3.38 3.64
N THR A 91 -20.37 2.26 4.06
CA THR A 91 -21.70 2.27 4.69
C THR A 91 -21.71 3.09 5.97
N GLU A 92 -20.65 2.97 6.78
CA GLU A 92 -20.49 3.68 8.05
C GLU A 92 -20.43 5.19 7.82
N GLU A 93 -19.70 5.64 6.81
CA GLU A 93 -19.60 7.05 6.43
C GLU A 93 -20.95 7.60 5.95
N ILE A 94 -21.65 6.89 5.08
CA ILE A 94 -22.97 7.27 4.57
C ILE A 94 -23.97 7.34 5.72
N ASP A 95 -23.92 6.38 6.64
CA ASP A 95 -24.76 6.34 7.82
C ASP A 95 -24.46 7.50 8.77
N ALA A 96 -23.18 7.79 9.02
CA ALA A 96 -22.78 8.94 9.85
C ALA A 96 -23.31 10.25 9.28
N ILE A 97 -23.14 10.51 7.98
CA ILE A 97 -23.68 11.70 7.32
C ILE A 97 -25.21 11.75 7.39
N SER A 98 -25.87 10.63 7.12
CA SER A 98 -27.35 10.56 7.10
C SER A 98 -27.98 10.79 8.46
N LYS A 99 -27.27 10.42 9.54
CA LYS A 99 -27.72 10.55 10.93
C LYS A 99 -27.24 11.83 11.62
N ASP A 100 -26.32 12.58 10.99
CA ASP A 100 -25.76 13.79 11.59
C ASP A 100 -26.85 14.81 11.91
N SER A 101 -26.83 15.29 13.15
CA SER A 101 -27.77 16.30 13.66
C SER A 101 -27.67 17.63 12.95
N ALA A 102 -26.53 17.98 12.40
CA ALA A 102 -26.31 19.18 11.62
C ALA A 102 -27.25 19.27 10.39
N PHE A 103 -27.64 18.13 9.83
CA PHE A 103 -28.42 18.04 8.60
C PHE A 103 -29.92 17.76 8.82
N VAL A 104 -30.42 17.76 10.06
CA VAL A 104 -31.84 17.47 10.36
C VAL A 104 -32.78 18.34 9.54
N LYS A 105 -32.48 19.65 9.41
CA LYS A 105 -33.29 20.59 8.62
C LYS A 105 -33.29 20.28 7.12
N LEU A 106 -32.24 19.63 6.61
CA LEU A 106 -32.11 19.31 5.20
C LEU A 106 -32.98 18.11 4.79
N ARG A 107 -33.33 17.24 5.71
CA ARG A 107 -34.04 15.97 5.44
C ARG A 107 -35.42 16.16 4.81
N LYS A 108 -36.01 17.34 4.91
CA LYS A 108 -37.29 17.71 4.27
C LYS A 108 -37.16 18.01 2.77
N TYR A 109 -35.93 18.25 2.26
CA TYR A 109 -35.71 18.63 0.87
C TYR A 109 -35.55 17.42 -0.04
N PRO A 110 -36.16 17.43 -1.24
CA PRO A 110 -35.94 16.37 -2.23
C PRO A 110 -34.48 16.18 -2.60
N GLU A 111 -33.69 17.26 -2.61
CA GLU A 111 -32.24 17.26 -2.89
C GLU A 111 -31.44 16.46 -1.87
N TRP A 112 -31.85 16.50 -0.59
CA TRP A 112 -31.24 15.66 0.46
C TRP A 112 -31.51 14.17 0.21
N ILE A 113 -32.75 13.84 -0.13
CA ILE A 113 -33.13 12.45 -0.45
C ILE A 113 -32.36 11.96 -1.66
N ALA A 114 -32.28 12.78 -2.72
CA ALA A 114 -31.51 12.48 -3.93
C ALA A 114 -30.02 12.29 -3.61
N PHE A 115 -29.42 13.17 -2.78
CA PHE A 115 -28.03 13.09 -2.36
C PHE A 115 -27.73 11.78 -1.60
N THR A 116 -28.50 11.46 -0.56
CA THR A 116 -28.29 10.25 0.25
C THR A 116 -28.54 8.97 -0.56
N THR A 117 -29.54 8.97 -1.43
CA THR A 117 -29.82 7.83 -2.33
C THR A 117 -28.70 7.65 -3.34
N SER A 118 -28.20 8.72 -3.93
CA SER A 118 -27.11 8.64 -4.92
C SER A 118 -25.79 8.18 -4.28
N MET A 119 -25.47 8.56 -3.04
CA MET A 119 -24.31 8.02 -2.32
C MET A 119 -24.41 6.49 -2.13
N LYS A 120 -25.57 6.01 -1.66
CA LYS A 120 -25.82 4.59 -1.48
C LYS A 120 -25.67 3.83 -2.79
N GLN A 121 -26.28 4.35 -3.87
CA GLN A 121 -26.19 3.73 -5.18
C GLN A 121 -24.76 3.70 -5.71
N ALA A 122 -24.02 4.79 -5.59
CA ALA A 122 -22.62 4.87 -6.03
C ALA A 122 -21.74 3.86 -5.27
N LEU A 123 -21.98 3.66 -3.97
CA LEU A 123 -21.28 2.64 -3.18
C LEU A 123 -21.61 1.23 -3.67
N VAL A 124 -22.89 0.93 -3.92
CA VAL A 124 -23.33 -0.38 -4.47
C VAL A 124 -22.70 -0.63 -5.84
N ASP A 125 -22.73 0.35 -6.73
CA ASP A 125 -22.14 0.24 -8.09
C ASP A 125 -20.62 0.00 -8.00
N LYS A 126 -19.93 0.71 -7.11
CA LYS A 126 -18.50 0.52 -6.85
C LYS A 126 -18.20 -0.90 -6.35
N GLN A 127 -18.98 -1.39 -5.38
CA GLN A 127 -18.84 -2.74 -4.84
C GLN A 127 -19.11 -3.83 -5.90
N LEU A 128 -20.13 -3.63 -6.72
CA LEU A 128 -20.45 -4.56 -7.81
C LEU A 128 -19.34 -4.58 -8.87
N LEU A 129 -18.81 -3.42 -9.25
CA LEU A 129 -17.68 -3.34 -10.17
C LEU A 129 -16.42 -4.01 -9.60
N GLN A 130 -16.13 -3.78 -8.31
CA GLN A 130 -14.99 -4.43 -7.65
C GLN A 130 -15.18 -5.94 -7.57
N LYS A 131 -16.40 -6.40 -7.24
CA LYS A 131 -16.72 -7.83 -7.26
C LYS A 131 -16.49 -8.43 -8.64
N LYS A 132 -16.97 -7.79 -9.69
CA LYS A 132 -16.77 -8.26 -11.08
C LYS A 132 -15.29 -8.34 -11.45
N ARG A 133 -14.47 -7.35 -11.06
CA ARG A 133 -13.02 -7.38 -11.25
C ARG A 133 -12.39 -8.56 -10.50
N ASN A 134 -12.79 -8.77 -9.24
CA ASN A 134 -12.26 -9.85 -8.42
C ASN A 134 -12.65 -11.24 -8.96
N ASP A 135 -13.88 -11.39 -9.44
CA ASP A 135 -14.34 -12.65 -10.06
C ASP A 135 -13.53 -12.94 -11.34
N GLY A 136 -13.39 -11.98 -12.26
CA GLY A 136 -12.57 -12.13 -13.47
C GLY A 136 -11.08 -12.36 -13.18
N TRP A 137 -10.53 -11.72 -12.16
CA TRP A 137 -9.19 -12.00 -11.67
C TRP A 137 -9.07 -13.46 -11.22
N PHE A 138 -9.99 -13.91 -10.34
CA PHE A 138 -9.96 -15.26 -9.81
C PHE A 138 -10.10 -16.34 -10.91
N GLU A 139 -10.97 -16.13 -11.89
CA GLU A 139 -11.08 -16.99 -13.07
C GLU A 139 -9.78 -17.06 -13.83
N THR A 140 -9.15 -15.91 -14.10
CA THR A 140 -7.89 -15.82 -14.85
C THR A 140 -6.76 -16.57 -14.16
N ILE A 141 -6.52 -16.31 -12.87
CA ILE A 141 -5.41 -16.93 -12.13
C ILE A 141 -5.63 -18.43 -11.91
N THR A 142 -6.88 -18.88 -11.86
CA THR A 142 -7.22 -20.30 -11.71
C THR A 142 -7.06 -21.05 -13.04
N ALA A 143 -7.47 -20.43 -14.15
CA ALA A 143 -7.36 -21.03 -15.49
C ALA A 143 -5.90 -21.16 -15.97
N ASN A 144 -4.98 -20.31 -15.48
CA ASN A 144 -3.56 -20.35 -15.87
C ASN A 144 -2.73 -21.42 -15.14
N LYS A 145 -3.35 -22.16 -14.25
CA LYS A 145 -2.71 -23.23 -13.47
C LYS A 145 -2.29 -24.39 -14.37
N ILE A 146 -1.03 -24.82 -14.24
CA ILE A 146 -0.54 -26.06 -14.88
C ILE A 146 -0.25 -27.14 -13.85
N LYS A 147 -0.25 -28.40 -14.27
CA LYS A 147 0.11 -29.53 -13.42
C LYS A 147 1.63 -29.70 -13.35
N ALA A 148 2.14 -30.09 -12.19
CA ALA A 148 3.52 -30.56 -12.07
C ALA A 148 3.71 -31.78 -12.99
N ASN A 149 4.91 -31.86 -13.60
CA ASN A 149 5.22 -32.94 -14.52
C ASN A 149 5.93 -34.09 -13.78
N ALA A 150 5.38 -35.30 -13.88
CA ALA A 150 5.98 -36.49 -13.28
C ALA A 150 7.28 -36.95 -13.98
N ASN A 151 7.51 -36.55 -15.24
CA ASN A 151 8.57 -37.09 -16.08
C ASN A 151 9.77 -36.14 -16.30
N GLY A 152 9.93 -35.11 -15.46
CA GLY A 152 11.03 -34.14 -15.58
C GLY A 152 10.97 -33.21 -16.81
N LYS A 153 9.88 -33.25 -17.58
CA LYS A 153 9.62 -32.30 -18.69
C LYS A 153 8.69 -31.22 -18.21
N PHE A 154 9.13 -29.98 -18.23
CA PHE A 154 8.28 -28.85 -17.87
C PHE A 154 7.34 -28.49 -19.01
N ASN A 155 6.12 -28.11 -18.67
CA ASN A 155 5.10 -27.74 -19.65
C ASN A 155 5.21 -26.26 -20.02
N ALA A 156 4.98 -25.93 -21.29
CA ALA A 156 4.75 -24.57 -21.69
C ALA A 156 3.50 -24.01 -20.97
N CYS A 157 3.54 -22.76 -20.59
CA CYS A 157 2.41 -22.09 -19.92
C CYS A 157 2.29 -20.66 -20.44
N LYS A 158 1.14 -20.05 -20.20
CA LYS A 158 0.91 -18.64 -20.55
C LYS A 158 1.58 -17.74 -19.52
N PRO A 159 2.18 -16.60 -19.94
CA PRO A 159 2.61 -15.56 -19.02
C PRO A 159 1.47 -15.03 -18.15
N GLY A 160 1.81 -14.51 -17.00
CA GLY A 160 0.84 -13.94 -16.04
C GLY A 160 0.76 -14.74 -14.74
N PHE A 161 -0.35 -14.62 -14.04
CA PHE A 161 -0.52 -15.19 -12.71
C PHE A 161 -1.19 -16.56 -12.75
N ALA A 162 -0.71 -17.48 -11.91
CA ALA A 162 -1.33 -18.78 -11.67
C ALA A 162 -1.50 -19.00 -10.16
N LEU A 163 -2.71 -19.40 -9.72
CA LEU A 163 -3.06 -19.66 -8.33
C LEU A 163 -2.94 -21.13 -8.00
N TYR A 164 -2.24 -21.43 -6.92
CA TYR A 164 -2.09 -22.76 -6.37
C TYR A 164 -2.40 -22.79 -4.88
N PHE A 165 -2.49 -24.01 -4.33
CA PHE A 165 -2.66 -24.23 -2.90
C PHE A 165 -1.66 -25.25 -2.38
N SER A 166 -1.16 -25.00 -1.17
CA SER A 166 -0.46 -25.98 -0.36
C SER A 166 -1.36 -26.36 0.81
N LYS A 167 -1.27 -27.59 1.27
CA LYS A 167 -2.02 -28.06 2.43
C LYS A 167 -1.10 -28.13 3.64
N VAL A 168 -1.52 -27.50 4.73
CA VAL A 168 -0.87 -27.58 6.04
C VAL A 168 -1.93 -28.04 7.03
N ASP A 169 -1.84 -29.27 7.46
CA ASP A 169 -2.89 -29.97 8.20
C ASP A 169 -4.24 -29.91 7.46
N THR A 170 -5.22 -29.21 8.00
CA THR A 170 -6.52 -28.98 7.37
C THR A 170 -6.61 -27.68 6.59
N LEU A 171 -5.60 -26.80 6.68
CA LEU A 171 -5.62 -25.48 6.07
C LEU A 171 -5.12 -25.55 4.63
N GLU A 172 -5.92 -25.04 3.69
CA GLU A 172 -5.49 -24.75 2.32
C GLU A 172 -4.89 -23.34 2.25
N VAL A 173 -3.58 -23.28 2.02
CA VAL A 173 -2.81 -22.05 1.96
C VAL A 173 -2.54 -21.67 0.52
N PRO A 174 -3.09 -20.56 0.02
CA PRO A 174 -2.86 -20.11 -1.36
C PRO A 174 -1.44 -19.59 -1.57
N TYR A 175 -0.98 -19.70 -2.81
CA TYR A 175 0.19 -18.97 -3.32
C TYR A 175 0.01 -18.65 -4.79
N LEU A 176 0.51 -17.48 -5.21
CA LEU A 176 0.58 -17.11 -6.61
C LEU A 176 1.96 -17.39 -7.17
N VAL A 177 1.98 -17.75 -8.45
CA VAL A 177 3.19 -17.78 -9.25
C VAL A 177 2.98 -16.81 -10.41
N TYR A 178 3.84 -15.81 -10.52
CA TYR A 178 3.88 -14.93 -11.69
C TYR A 178 4.90 -15.46 -12.68
N ILE A 179 4.45 -15.75 -13.88
CA ILE A 179 5.24 -16.28 -14.99
C ILE A 179 5.57 -15.11 -15.93
N PRO A 180 6.86 -14.74 -16.10
CA PRO A 180 7.25 -13.65 -16.98
C PRO A 180 7.03 -14.01 -18.46
N ARG A 181 6.92 -13.00 -19.31
CA ARG A 181 6.71 -13.17 -20.77
C ARG A 181 7.81 -13.93 -21.47
N THR A 182 8.99 -13.97 -20.86
CA THR A 182 10.19 -14.63 -21.38
C THR A 182 10.33 -16.09 -20.92
N TYR A 183 9.35 -16.62 -20.16
CA TYR A 183 9.44 -17.99 -19.67
C TYR A 183 9.52 -19.01 -20.82
N ASP A 184 10.55 -19.83 -20.77
CA ASP A 184 10.78 -20.94 -21.68
C ASP A 184 10.93 -22.23 -20.85
N ALA A 185 9.98 -23.15 -20.98
CA ALA A 185 9.98 -24.39 -20.23
C ALA A 185 11.20 -25.29 -20.50
N THR A 186 11.94 -25.05 -21.59
CA THR A 186 13.16 -25.81 -21.96
C THR A 186 14.41 -25.32 -21.26
N LYS A 187 14.36 -24.12 -20.63
CA LYS A 187 15.51 -23.46 -19.99
C LYS A 187 15.24 -23.18 -18.52
N PRO A 188 16.22 -23.45 -17.62
CA PRO A 188 16.05 -23.12 -16.22
C PRO A 188 16.00 -21.61 -16.02
N MET A 189 15.01 -21.14 -15.25
CA MET A 189 14.79 -19.71 -15.00
C MET A 189 14.99 -19.41 -13.49
N ARG A 190 15.49 -18.22 -13.19
CA ARG A 190 15.58 -17.67 -11.84
C ARG A 190 14.22 -17.59 -11.17
N ALA A 191 14.18 -17.75 -9.86
CA ALA A 191 13.00 -17.49 -9.07
C ALA A 191 13.26 -16.49 -7.94
N ILE A 192 12.27 -15.66 -7.66
CA ILE A 192 12.25 -14.70 -6.55
C ILE A 192 11.04 -15.00 -5.69
N VAL A 193 11.28 -15.29 -4.43
CA VAL A 193 10.23 -15.47 -3.42
C VAL A 193 10.00 -14.14 -2.75
N TYR A 194 8.76 -13.68 -2.72
CA TYR A 194 8.38 -12.43 -2.04
C TYR A 194 7.38 -12.71 -0.94
N LEU A 195 7.73 -12.33 0.28
CA LEU A 195 6.89 -12.40 1.45
C LEU A 195 6.27 -11.01 1.70
N HIS A 196 4.95 -10.91 1.57
CA HIS A 196 4.26 -9.62 1.74
C HIS A 196 4.20 -9.15 3.20
N GLY A 197 3.96 -7.87 3.40
CA GLY A 197 3.70 -7.27 4.70
C GLY A 197 2.27 -7.48 5.18
N GLY A 198 1.92 -6.87 6.33
CA GLY A 198 0.55 -6.78 6.82
C GLY A 198 -0.06 -8.07 7.36
N VAL A 199 0.69 -9.18 7.44
CA VAL A 199 0.13 -10.49 7.86
C VAL A 199 -0.48 -10.49 9.26
N VAL A 200 -0.10 -9.56 10.11
CA VAL A 200 -0.66 -9.42 11.47
C VAL A 200 -2.04 -8.78 11.48
N ASN A 201 -2.43 -8.09 10.41
CA ASN A 201 -3.71 -7.39 10.28
C ASN A 201 -4.71 -8.13 9.39
N GLU A 202 -4.22 -9.01 8.51
CA GLU A 202 -5.05 -9.73 7.55
C GLU A 202 -5.76 -10.92 8.22
N THR A 203 -7.07 -10.96 8.19
CA THR A 203 -7.87 -12.08 8.74
C THR A 203 -8.04 -13.21 7.74
N ASN A 204 -7.94 -12.93 6.45
CA ASN A 204 -8.11 -13.87 5.36
C ASN A 204 -6.94 -13.82 4.39
N PHE A 205 -6.74 -14.89 3.63
CA PHE A 205 -5.81 -14.85 2.49
C PHE A 205 -6.41 -14.04 1.35
N ASN A 206 -5.77 -12.93 0.99
CA ASN A 206 -6.34 -11.93 0.08
C ASN A 206 -6.07 -12.20 -1.42
N PHE A 207 -6.04 -13.48 -1.83
CA PHE A 207 -5.70 -13.89 -3.18
C PHE A 207 -6.74 -13.56 -4.25
N LYS A 208 -7.98 -13.25 -3.84
CA LYS A 208 -9.06 -12.85 -4.76
C LYS A 208 -9.08 -11.37 -5.10
N ASN A 209 -8.23 -10.56 -4.46
CA ASN A 209 -8.15 -9.14 -4.73
C ASN A 209 -7.48 -8.88 -6.09
N SER A 210 -8.22 -8.34 -7.04
CA SER A 210 -7.75 -8.02 -8.40
C SER A 210 -6.69 -6.92 -8.42
N GLU A 211 -6.65 -6.07 -7.40
CA GLU A 211 -5.65 -4.99 -7.31
C GLU A 211 -4.24 -5.52 -7.01
N LEU A 212 -4.12 -6.75 -6.52
CA LEU A 212 -2.84 -7.37 -6.16
C LEU A 212 -1.86 -7.39 -7.34
N GLY A 213 -2.32 -7.74 -8.53
CA GLY A 213 -1.48 -7.87 -9.71
C GLY A 213 -0.78 -6.58 -10.13
N ASN A 214 -1.43 -5.44 -9.94
CA ASN A 214 -0.88 -4.11 -10.26
C ASN A 214 -0.35 -3.38 -9.03
N GLY A 215 -0.88 -3.67 -7.85
CA GLY A 215 -0.56 -3.00 -6.59
C GLY A 215 0.75 -3.45 -5.98
N GLU A 216 1.16 -4.72 -6.20
CA GLU A 216 2.43 -5.22 -5.67
C GLU A 216 3.59 -4.99 -6.64
N PRO A 217 4.54 -4.11 -6.29
CA PRO A 217 5.65 -3.75 -7.19
C PRO A 217 6.53 -4.92 -7.60
N ILE A 218 6.60 -5.97 -6.79
CA ILE A 218 7.46 -7.14 -7.04
C ILE A 218 7.15 -7.84 -8.36
N PHE A 219 5.91 -7.83 -8.83
CA PHE A 219 5.56 -8.50 -10.07
C PHE A 219 6.19 -7.84 -11.30
N SER A 220 6.48 -6.53 -11.25
CA SER A 220 7.22 -5.84 -12.31
C SER A 220 8.67 -6.33 -12.43
N VAL A 221 9.25 -6.82 -11.35
CA VAL A 221 10.61 -7.41 -11.32
C VAL A 221 10.66 -8.69 -12.14
N GLY A 222 9.58 -9.47 -12.16
CA GLY A 222 9.48 -10.71 -12.93
C GLY A 222 9.82 -10.51 -14.41
N ASP A 223 9.16 -9.58 -15.07
CA ASP A 223 9.45 -9.26 -16.49
C ASP A 223 10.79 -8.53 -16.68
N THR A 224 11.09 -7.56 -15.81
CA THR A 224 12.32 -6.75 -15.93
C THR A 224 13.59 -7.59 -15.81
N TYR A 225 13.58 -8.59 -14.94
CA TYR A 225 14.77 -9.41 -14.63
C TYR A 225 14.62 -10.87 -15.01
N ASN A 226 13.66 -11.21 -15.87
CA ASN A 226 13.43 -12.57 -16.37
C ASN A 226 13.38 -13.58 -15.22
N SER A 227 12.44 -13.39 -14.29
CA SER A 227 12.35 -14.19 -13.06
C SER A 227 10.93 -14.63 -12.80
N ILE A 228 10.72 -15.87 -12.39
CA ILE A 228 9.46 -16.32 -11.83
C ILE A 228 9.31 -15.72 -10.44
N ILE A 229 8.17 -15.08 -10.15
CA ILE A 229 7.87 -14.61 -8.79
C ILE A 229 7.00 -15.63 -8.07
N ILE A 230 7.43 -16.06 -6.91
CA ILE A 230 6.68 -16.92 -6.00
C ILE A 230 6.16 -16.05 -4.87
N TYR A 231 4.83 -15.96 -4.75
CA TYR A 231 4.15 -15.10 -3.79
C TYR A 231 3.25 -15.94 -2.87
N PRO A 232 3.79 -16.49 -1.76
CA PRO A 232 2.99 -17.14 -0.73
C PRO A 232 2.07 -16.12 -0.05
N PHE A 233 0.88 -16.56 0.40
CA PHE A 233 0.02 -15.72 1.22
C PHE A 233 0.17 -16.06 2.70
N GLY A 234 0.15 -15.01 3.52
CA GLY A 234 0.06 -15.07 4.96
C GLY A 234 -1.17 -14.33 5.48
N LYS A 235 -1.58 -14.66 6.69
CA LYS A 235 -2.64 -13.98 7.44
C LYS A 235 -2.35 -14.05 8.95
N LYS A 236 -3.16 -13.37 9.77
CA LYS A 236 -2.94 -13.22 11.22
C LYS A 236 -2.67 -14.55 11.95
N ASP A 237 -3.44 -15.58 11.64
CA ASP A 237 -3.34 -16.89 12.28
C ASP A 237 -2.44 -17.87 11.52
N PHE A 238 -1.93 -17.48 10.37
CA PHE A 238 -1.00 -18.25 9.56
C PHE A 238 -0.06 -17.34 8.78
N GLY A 239 1.00 -16.87 9.43
CA GLY A 239 1.94 -15.94 8.82
C GLY A 239 3.36 -16.11 9.36
N TRP A 240 4.29 -15.56 8.65
CA TRP A 240 5.73 -15.60 8.92
C TRP A 240 6.20 -14.60 9.99
N VAL A 241 5.43 -14.48 11.05
CA VAL A 241 5.78 -13.68 12.24
C VAL A 241 5.90 -14.59 13.46
N ASN A 242 4.89 -15.44 13.68
CA ASN A 242 4.78 -16.24 14.92
C ASN A 242 4.56 -17.73 14.66
N GLN A 243 4.24 -18.17 13.44
CA GLN A 243 3.84 -19.53 13.15
C GLN A 243 4.94 -20.28 12.39
N VAL A 244 5.63 -21.19 13.04
CA VAL A 244 6.67 -22.05 12.44
C VAL A 244 6.13 -22.81 11.22
N ALA A 245 4.86 -23.22 11.26
CA ALA A 245 4.20 -23.89 10.14
C ALA A 245 4.16 -23.02 8.86
N ALA A 246 3.99 -21.69 9.00
CA ALA A 246 3.99 -20.77 7.86
C ALA A 246 5.39 -20.68 7.22
N PHE A 247 6.46 -20.64 8.01
CA PHE A 247 7.84 -20.69 7.49
C PHE A 247 8.13 -21.99 6.75
N LYS A 248 7.73 -23.15 7.32
CA LYS A 248 7.85 -24.46 6.67
C LYS A 248 7.06 -24.50 5.37
N ASN A 249 5.85 -23.90 5.36
CA ASN A 249 5.02 -23.85 4.17
C ASN A 249 5.67 -23.06 3.03
N VAL A 250 6.40 -21.96 3.31
CA VAL A 250 7.15 -21.23 2.29
C VAL A 250 8.13 -22.17 1.57
N LEU A 251 8.86 -23.00 2.28
CA LEU A 251 9.78 -23.98 1.69
C LEU A 251 9.03 -25.02 0.86
N THR A 252 7.92 -25.54 1.38
CA THR A 252 7.05 -26.48 0.64
C THR A 252 6.52 -25.87 -0.66
N VAL A 253 6.12 -24.59 -0.63
CA VAL A 253 5.68 -23.84 -1.83
C VAL A 253 6.80 -23.76 -2.86
N ILE A 254 8.02 -23.41 -2.43
CA ILE A 254 9.19 -23.34 -3.32
C ILE A 254 9.43 -24.69 -4.00
N ASP A 255 9.37 -25.80 -3.27
CA ASP A 255 9.57 -27.15 -3.83
C ASP A 255 8.46 -27.51 -4.82
N LYS A 256 7.20 -27.18 -4.52
CA LYS A 256 6.06 -27.38 -5.46
C LYS A 256 6.26 -26.56 -6.75
N VAL A 257 6.72 -25.32 -6.63
CA VAL A 257 6.93 -24.47 -7.81
C VAL A 257 8.10 -24.98 -8.63
N LYS A 258 9.20 -25.45 -8.01
CA LYS A 258 10.31 -26.14 -8.69
C LYS A 258 9.87 -27.41 -9.41
N ALA A 259 8.93 -28.15 -8.86
CA ALA A 259 8.37 -29.35 -9.51
C ALA A 259 7.44 -29.00 -10.69
N THR A 260 6.91 -27.78 -10.73
CA THR A 260 5.94 -27.33 -11.76
C THR A 260 6.59 -26.55 -12.89
N TYR A 261 7.57 -25.70 -12.57
CA TYR A 261 8.25 -24.80 -13.49
C TYR A 261 9.75 -25.07 -13.54
N HIS A 262 10.37 -24.88 -14.69
CA HIS A 262 11.81 -25.09 -14.87
C HIS A 262 12.61 -23.98 -14.19
N ILE A 263 12.78 -24.12 -12.86
CA ILE A 263 13.52 -23.16 -12.04
C ILE A 263 14.98 -23.63 -11.89
N ASP A 264 15.93 -22.71 -12.05
CA ASP A 264 17.31 -22.91 -11.62
C ASP A 264 17.37 -22.92 -10.10
N ALA A 265 17.54 -24.12 -9.54
CA ALA A 265 17.57 -24.33 -8.09
C ALA A 265 18.70 -23.56 -7.37
N LYS A 266 19.76 -23.16 -8.10
CA LYS A 266 20.89 -22.38 -7.58
C LYS A 266 20.65 -20.86 -7.65
N ASN A 267 19.61 -20.43 -8.36
CA ASN A 267 19.26 -19.01 -8.56
C ASN A 267 17.87 -18.68 -7.98
N VAL A 268 17.64 -19.04 -6.74
CA VAL A 268 16.44 -18.70 -5.98
C VAL A 268 16.80 -17.62 -4.97
N PHE A 269 16.09 -16.49 -5.02
CA PHE A 269 16.23 -15.38 -4.08
C PHE A 269 14.99 -15.30 -3.18
N LEU A 270 15.15 -14.81 -1.96
CA LEU A 270 14.04 -14.61 -1.04
C LEU A 270 14.11 -13.23 -0.40
N GLY A 271 12.97 -12.59 -0.32
CA GLY A 271 12.84 -11.33 0.39
C GLY A 271 11.40 -10.98 0.66
N GLY A 272 11.20 -9.75 1.16
CA GLY A 272 9.86 -9.29 1.46
C GLY A 272 9.83 -7.90 2.07
N MET A 273 8.62 -7.46 2.37
CA MET A 273 8.33 -6.14 2.92
C MET A 273 7.74 -6.26 4.33
N SER A 274 8.12 -5.37 5.25
CA SER A 274 7.56 -5.31 6.60
C SER A 274 7.70 -6.67 7.32
N ASN A 275 6.60 -7.30 7.73
CA ASN A 275 6.61 -8.65 8.32
C ASN A 275 7.32 -9.67 7.43
N GLY A 276 7.16 -9.59 6.09
CA GLY A 276 7.85 -10.46 5.14
C GLY A 276 9.36 -10.19 5.09
N GLY A 277 9.76 -8.93 5.19
CA GLY A 277 11.17 -8.54 5.31
C GLY A 277 11.80 -9.04 6.63
N THR A 278 11.07 -8.96 7.74
CA THR A 278 11.47 -9.51 9.04
C THR A 278 11.69 -11.04 8.94
N ALA A 279 10.75 -11.74 8.28
CA ALA A 279 10.90 -13.18 8.03
C ALA A 279 12.11 -13.53 7.19
N THR A 280 12.51 -12.64 6.26
CA THR A 280 13.71 -12.84 5.44
C THR A 280 14.97 -12.97 6.28
N PHE A 281 15.10 -12.20 7.36
CA PHE A 281 16.22 -12.35 8.30
C PHE A 281 16.24 -13.73 8.96
N TRP A 282 15.07 -14.28 9.29
CA TRP A 282 14.98 -15.64 9.80
C TRP A 282 15.46 -16.67 8.76
N PHE A 283 15.01 -16.55 7.50
CA PHE A 283 15.46 -17.47 6.44
C PHE A 283 16.95 -17.37 6.20
N ALA A 284 17.51 -16.17 6.17
CA ALA A 284 18.94 -15.95 6.02
C ALA A 284 19.74 -16.55 7.21
N SER A 285 19.18 -16.50 8.41
CA SER A 285 19.77 -17.09 9.61
C SER A 285 19.65 -18.61 9.66
N GLN A 286 18.47 -19.16 9.36
CA GLN A 286 18.14 -20.57 9.61
C GLN A 286 18.29 -21.48 8.36
N LYS A 287 18.20 -20.90 7.17
CA LYS A 287 18.19 -21.63 5.89
C LYS A 287 19.02 -20.94 4.78
N PRO A 288 20.26 -20.45 5.10
CA PRO A 288 21.03 -19.64 4.14
C PRO A 288 21.33 -20.40 2.83
N ASN A 289 21.53 -21.72 2.90
CA ASN A 289 21.95 -22.53 1.76
C ASN A 289 20.85 -22.82 0.71
N ILE A 290 19.58 -22.51 1.02
CA ILE A 290 18.47 -22.70 0.09
C ILE A 290 18.45 -21.60 -0.97
N PHE A 291 18.96 -20.39 -0.62
CA PHE A 291 18.85 -19.20 -1.42
C PHE A 291 20.21 -18.71 -1.92
N LYS A 292 20.20 -18.08 -3.08
CA LYS A 292 21.37 -17.40 -3.67
C LYS A 292 21.64 -16.08 -2.94
N GLY A 293 20.59 -15.37 -2.51
CA GLY A 293 20.68 -14.11 -1.79
C GLY A 293 19.32 -13.64 -1.28
N PHE A 294 19.33 -12.55 -0.53
CA PHE A 294 18.20 -12.07 0.25
C PHE A 294 17.98 -10.56 0.09
N TYR A 295 16.73 -10.10 0.27
CA TYR A 295 16.41 -8.68 0.34
C TYR A 295 15.28 -8.42 1.34
N ALA A 296 15.34 -7.27 2.05
CA ALA A 296 14.33 -6.89 3.04
C ALA A 296 13.98 -5.39 2.91
N LEU A 297 12.71 -5.07 2.92
CA LEU A 297 12.16 -3.73 2.72
C LEU A 297 11.37 -3.34 3.97
N SER A 298 11.64 -2.18 4.57
CA SER A 298 10.98 -1.69 5.79
C SER A 298 10.86 -2.78 6.86
N ALA A 299 11.94 -3.47 7.18
CA ALA A 299 11.92 -4.64 8.06
C ALA A 299 12.58 -4.34 9.40
N LEU A 300 12.01 -4.89 10.47
CA LEU A 300 12.62 -4.94 11.78
C LEU A 300 13.20 -6.36 11.99
N PRO A 301 14.54 -6.54 12.11
CA PRO A 301 15.16 -7.87 12.20
C PRO A 301 15.06 -8.48 13.60
N THR A 302 13.82 -8.63 14.11
CA THR A 302 13.51 -9.28 15.37
C THR A 302 12.27 -10.17 15.23
N LEU A 303 12.32 -11.39 15.77
CA LEU A 303 11.23 -12.35 15.72
C LEU A 303 10.98 -12.97 17.09
N LYS A 304 9.72 -13.25 17.41
CA LYS A 304 9.34 -13.93 18.66
C LYS A 304 9.60 -15.44 18.64
N ILE A 305 9.67 -16.05 17.45
CA ILE A 305 9.77 -17.52 17.27
C ILE A 305 11.20 -18.04 17.10
N GLY A 306 12.18 -17.26 17.43
CA GLY A 306 13.57 -17.72 17.38
C GLY A 306 14.57 -16.58 17.32
N VAL A 307 15.83 -16.93 17.53
CA VAL A 307 16.95 -15.99 17.45
C VAL A 307 17.39 -15.90 16.00
N ILE A 308 17.61 -14.67 15.52
CA ILE A 308 18.29 -14.42 14.25
C ILE A 308 19.79 -14.55 14.52
N ASN A 309 20.42 -15.57 13.94
CA ASN A 309 21.87 -15.70 13.98
C ASN A 309 22.48 -14.91 12.82
N PHE A 310 22.97 -13.72 13.10
CA PHE A 310 23.53 -12.81 12.10
C PHE A 310 24.85 -13.32 11.48
N GLU A 311 25.56 -14.26 12.14
CA GLU A 311 26.78 -14.89 11.60
C GLU A 311 26.51 -15.67 10.30
N ASN A 312 25.28 -16.17 10.13
CA ASN A 312 24.88 -16.90 8.95
C ASN A 312 24.59 -15.98 7.72
N ILE A 313 24.60 -14.65 7.89
CA ILE A 313 24.47 -13.67 6.81
C ILE A 313 25.87 -13.37 6.26
N THR A 314 26.37 -14.28 5.43
CA THR A 314 27.75 -14.31 4.92
C THR A 314 27.89 -13.61 3.56
N GLN A 315 29.11 -13.25 3.17
CA GLN A 315 29.36 -12.51 1.92
C GLN A 315 28.97 -13.27 0.64
N ASP A 316 29.03 -14.61 0.66
CA ASP A 316 28.60 -15.47 -0.44
C ASP A 316 27.07 -15.59 -0.54
N LYS A 317 26.34 -15.10 0.47
CA LYS A 317 24.89 -15.00 0.54
C LYS A 317 24.47 -13.54 0.75
N PRO A 318 24.57 -12.67 -0.26
CA PRO A 318 24.33 -11.25 -0.11
C PRO A 318 22.92 -10.98 0.39
N PHE A 319 22.82 -10.10 1.36
CA PHE A 319 21.58 -9.61 1.94
C PHE A 319 21.52 -8.09 1.76
N TYR A 320 20.51 -7.60 1.05
CA TYR A 320 20.26 -6.17 0.87
C TYR A 320 19.00 -5.76 1.62
N SER A 321 19.11 -4.77 2.49
CA SER A 321 17.93 -4.18 3.14
C SER A 321 17.88 -2.68 2.91
N ILE A 322 16.65 -2.14 2.78
CA ILE A 322 16.39 -0.70 2.70
C ILE A 322 15.37 -0.31 3.75
N HIS A 323 15.60 0.83 4.41
CA HIS A 323 14.72 1.38 5.42
C HIS A 323 14.63 2.91 5.28
N ALA A 324 13.42 3.47 5.40
CA ALA A 324 13.21 4.91 5.38
C ALA A 324 13.41 5.50 6.78
N LYS A 325 14.05 6.69 6.85
CA LYS A 325 14.30 7.35 8.15
C LYS A 325 13.03 7.89 8.81
N ASP A 326 11.99 8.13 8.02
CA ASP A 326 10.67 8.58 8.45
C ASP A 326 9.67 7.43 8.61
N ASP A 327 10.12 6.16 8.70
CA ASP A 327 9.27 5.01 8.98
C ASP A 327 8.63 5.13 10.38
N ASP A 328 7.31 5.21 10.43
CA ASP A 328 6.50 5.38 11.64
C ASP A 328 6.04 4.06 12.26
N VAL A 329 6.19 2.93 11.53
CA VAL A 329 5.82 1.58 11.98
C VAL A 329 7.00 0.88 12.65
N TYR A 330 8.14 0.79 11.94
CA TYR A 330 9.39 0.29 12.47
C TYR A 330 10.40 1.43 12.52
N LYS A 331 10.64 1.97 13.72
CA LYS A 331 11.49 3.15 13.89
C LYS A 331 12.89 2.91 13.34
N PHE A 332 13.35 3.86 12.53
CA PHE A 332 14.67 3.80 11.91
C PHE A 332 15.79 3.56 12.92
N ASP A 333 15.75 4.23 14.07
CA ASP A 333 16.81 4.12 15.08
C ASP A 333 16.92 2.70 15.65
N ASP A 334 15.80 2.00 15.82
CA ASP A 334 15.79 0.61 16.29
C ASP A 334 16.44 -0.33 15.26
N VAL A 335 16.08 -0.18 13.99
CA VAL A 335 16.65 -1.00 12.89
C VAL A 335 18.11 -0.68 12.70
N ASN A 336 18.50 0.59 12.70
CA ASN A 336 19.87 1.04 12.54
C ASN A 336 20.77 0.59 13.71
N LYS A 337 20.22 0.58 14.93
CA LYS A 337 20.93 0.03 16.09
C LYS A 337 21.23 -1.44 15.89
N ILE A 338 20.25 -2.26 15.50
CA ILE A 338 20.45 -3.69 15.26
C ILE A 338 21.48 -3.91 14.15
N TYR A 339 21.44 -3.13 13.07
CA TYR A 339 22.43 -3.18 12.01
C TYR A 339 23.83 -2.85 12.54
N THR A 340 23.98 -1.76 13.28
CA THR A 340 25.26 -1.30 13.79
C THR A 340 25.89 -2.31 14.75
N ASP A 341 25.07 -2.91 15.60
CA ASP A 341 25.51 -3.92 16.56
C ASP A 341 25.97 -5.23 15.88
N ASN A 342 25.44 -5.55 14.69
CA ASN A 342 25.67 -6.83 14.02
C ASN A 342 26.46 -6.77 12.71
N LYS A 343 26.73 -5.60 12.13
CA LYS A 343 27.38 -5.45 10.81
C LYS A 343 28.77 -6.08 10.72
N ALA A 344 29.51 -6.16 11.83
CA ALA A 344 30.82 -6.80 11.88
C ALA A 344 30.71 -8.33 11.75
N THR A 345 29.61 -8.90 12.22
CA THR A 345 29.31 -10.34 12.21
C THR A 345 28.56 -10.74 10.93
N ALA A 346 27.52 -10.00 10.58
CA ALA A 346 26.69 -10.19 9.38
C ALA A 346 27.37 -9.61 8.13
N LYS A 347 28.51 -10.16 7.71
CA LYS A 347 29.36 -9.61 6.64
C LYS A 347 28.68 -9.51 5.27
N GLY A 348 27.58 -10.25 5.05
CA GLY A 348 26.78 -10.20 3.83
C GLY A 348 25.67 -9.14 3.89
N TRP A 349 25.41 -8.53 5.04
CA TRP A 349 24.32 -7.59 5.21
C TRP A 349 24.71 -6.17 4.75
N ASN A 350 24.07 -5.73 3.67
CA ASN A 350 24.15 -4.37 3.13
C ASN A 350 22.88 -3.62 3.51
N PHE A 351 23.02 -2.49 4.21
CA PHE A 351 21.90 -1.68 4.70
C PHE A 351 21.91 -0.31 4.04
N ASP A 352 20.92 -0.07 3.19
CA ASP A 352 20.69 1.21 2.52
C ASP A 352 19.56 1.98 3.22
N THR A 353 19.57 3.31 3.15
CA THR A 353 18.58 4.17 3.79
C THR A 353 17.97 5.16 2.81
N LEU A 354 16.68 5.44 2.99
CA LEU A 354 15.97 6.53 2.32
C LEU A 354 15.74 7.67 3.33
N GLN A 355 15.83 8.92 2.87
CA GLN A 355 15.54 10.07 3.76
C GLN A 355 14.05 10.12 4.11
N ASN A 356 13.19 9.88 3.11
CA ASN A 356 11.74 9.94 3.21
C ASN A 356 11.12 8.76 2.45
N GLY A 357 9.84 8.47 2.71
CA GLY A 357 9.07 7.44 2.03
C GLY A 357 8.24 6.60 2.98
N GLY A 358 8.48 6.75 4.29
CA GLY A 358 7.74 6.06 5.34
C GLY A 358 7.85 4.55 5.23
N HIS A 359 6.99 3.84 5.96
CA HIS A 359 6.95 2.39 5.97
C HIS A 359 6.63 1.78 4.60
N GLY A 360 5.79 2.45 3.81
CA GLY A 360 5.28 1.98 2.52
C GLY A 360 6.02 2.50 1.29
N PHE A 361 7.29 2.90 1.38
CA PHE A 361 8.01 3.57 0.29
C PHE A 361 7.95 2.82 -1.05
N ILE A 362 7.89 1.49 -1.05
CA ILE A 362 7.82 0.69 -2.29
C ILE A 362 6.51 0.84 -3.06
N TYR A 363 5.45 1.32 -2.41
CA TYR A 363 4.13 1.58 -3.02
C TYR A 363 3.97 3.01 -3.54
N GLN A 364 4.99 3.85 -3.36
CA GLN A 364 5.04 5.21 -3.89
C GLN A 364 5.50 5.25 -5.35
N GLN A 365 5.45 6.43 -5.96
CA GLN A 365 5.74 6.62 -7.39
C GLN A 365 7.11 6.08 -7.82
N ASN A 366 8.14 6.21 -6.96
CA ASN A 366 9.51 5.74 -7.21
C ASN A 366 9.81 4.34 -6.66
N GLY A 367 8.81 3.68 -6.06
CA GLY A 367 9.01 2.38 -5.39
C GLY A 367 9.53 1.28 -6.32
N ARG A 368 9.07 1.27 -7.58
CA ARG A 368 9.57 0.30 -8.60
C ARG A 368 11.03 0.53 -8.97
N GLU A 369 11.47 1.78 -8.99
CA GLU A 369 12.88 2.13 -9.26
C GLU A 369 13.77 1.67 -8.11
N ILE A 370 13.39 1.98 -6.87
CA ILE A 370 14.10 1.53 -5.66
C ILE A 370 14.24 0.01 -5.64
N LEU A 371 13.15 -0.70 -5.94
CA LEU A 371 13.16 -2.15 -6.00
C LEU A 371 14.08 -2.66 -7.13
N GLY A 372 14.05 -2.00 -8.29
CA GLY A 372 14.93 -2.28 -9.42
C GLY A 372 16.42 -2.16 -9.05
N ASP A 373 16.81 -1.15 -8.30
CA ASP A 373 18.21 -0.95 -7.88
C ASP A 373 18.68 -2.02 -6.89
N ILE A 374 17.81 -2.51 -6.00
CA ILE A 374 18.12 -3.68 -5.18
C ILE A 374 18.40 -4.89 -6.05
N PHE A 375 17.54 -5.17 -7.03
CA PHE A 375 17.72 -6.34 -7.88
C PHE A 375 18.92 -6.21 -8.81
N LYS A 376 19.28 -5.02 -9.31
CA LYS A 376 20.56 -4.81 -10.00
C LYS A 376 21.73 -5.23 -9.13
N LYS A 377 21.80 -4.79 -7.88
CA LYS A 377 22.86 -5.15 -6.92
C LYS A 377 22.86 -6.64 -6.58
N LEU A 378 21.68 -7.22 -6.37
CA LEU A 378 21.51 -8.60 -5.95
C LEU A 378 21.82 -9.61 -7.07
N LEU A 379 21.48 -9.27 -8.31
CA LEU A 379 21.60 -10.16 -9.47
C LEU A 379 22.94 -10.01 -10.23
N SER A 380 23.73 -8.98 -9.93
CA SER A 380 25.05 -8.78 -10.52
C SER A 380 26.16 -9.63 -9.88
N LYS A 381 25.85 -10.32 -8.78
CA LYS A 381 26.75 -11.26 -8.06
C LYS A 381 26.28 -12.70 -8.29
#